data_cdc40e2645d3c4912b286cf835a3c8a7
#
_entry.id   cdc40e2645d3c4912b286cf835a3c8a7
#
_cell.length_a   1.000
_cell.length_b   1.000
_cell.length_c   1.000
_cell.angle_alpha   90.00
_cell.angle_beta   90.00
_cell.angle_gamma   90.00
#
_symmetry.space_group_name_H-M   'P 1'
#
loop_
_entity.id
_entity.type
_entity.pdbx_description
1 polymer ?
#
loop_
_entity_poly.entity_id
_entity_poly.type
_entity_poly.pdbx_seq_one_letter_code
_entity_poly.pdbx_strand_id
1 'polypeptide(L)'
;MWFSKKFVIFLALIGLPGFAAAKGLPAAAPVLTPENSFFQINSSMVVIWIVAIGLIIVAQLATRNVALVPSGLQNFVEWLVEGMYGFFEDIVGKHMIKKTFWFFCTIFIFILFSNWFGLVPGLGTIGWGHEVDGHFLVTSPILRGAHADLNMTAAMALLFFFLWTKWSLGEIGAGGMAGHIFAVKGHGGGFL
;
A
#
# COMPACT_ATOMS: atom_id res chain seq x y z
N MET A 1 -7.06 36.35 -7.95
CA MET A 1 -7.60 35.84 -9.23
C MET A 1 -6.53 35.54 -10.29
N TRP A 2 -5.26 35.79 -10.01
CA TRP A 2 -4.12 35.58 -10.96
C TRP A 2 -3.42 34.22 -10.81
N PHE A 3 -3.57 33.55 -9.67
CA PHE A 3 -2.98 32.24 -9.37
C PHE A 3 -3.64 31.08 -10.13
N SER A 4 -4.92 31.22 -10.47
CA SER A 4 -5.73 30.17 -11.10
C SER A 4 -5.33 29.87 -12.55
N LYS A 5 -4.96 30.89 -13.35
CA LYS A 5 -4.62 30.68 -14.77
C LYS A 5 -3.26 30.00 -14.99
N LYS A 6 -2.26 30.32 -14.17
CA LYS A 6 -0.93 29.69 -14.26
C LYS A 6 -0.96 28.23 -13.78
N PHE A 7 -1.80 27.90 -12.78
CA PHE A 7 -1.99 26.55 -12.31
C PHE A 7 -2.72 25.66 -13.33
N VAL A 8 -3.72 26.22 -14.02
CA VAL A 8 -4.43 25.51 -15.10
C VAL A 8 -3.51 25.27 -16.30
N ILE A 9 -2.67 26.26 -16.67
CA ILE A 9 -1.68 26.11 -17.76
C ILE A 9 -0.61 25.09 -17.36
N PHE A 10 -0.16 25.06 -16.10
CA PHE A 10 0.79 24.07 -15.59
C PHE A 10 0.21 22.66 -15.61
N LEU A 11 -1.06 22.48 -15.20
CA LEU A 11 -1.78 21.21 -15.32
C LEU A 11 -2.00 20.80 -16.79
N ALA A 12 -2.29 21.74 -17.68
CA ALA A 12 -2.46 21.47 -19.10
C ALA A 12 -1.12 21.10 -19.79
N LEU A 13 0.00 21.66 -19.36
CA LEU A 13 1.35 21.32 -19.86
C LEU A 13 1.86 19.96 -19.36
N ILE A 14 1.46 19.54 -18.16
CA ILE A 14 1.75 18.20 -17.63
C ILE A 14 0.83 17.14 -18.25
N GLY A 15 -0.36 17.55 -18.71
CA GLY A 15 -1.43 16.66 -19.22
C GLY A 15 -1.38 16.32 -20.70
N LEU A 16 -0.42 16.78 -21.49
CA LEU A 16 -0.55 16.74 -22.93
C LEU A 16 0.65 16.27 -23.72
N PRO A 17 1.29 15.22 -23.81
CA PRO A 17 1.12 14.37 -24.98
C PRO A 17 1.22 12.85 -24.80
N GLY A 18 1.14 12.35 -23.60
CA GLY A 18 1.29 10.92 -23.32
C GLY A 18 0.01 10.14 -23.04
N PHE A 19 -1.11 10.83 -22.81
CA PHE A 19 -2.35 10.15 -22.35
C PHE A 19 -3.20 9.52 -23.47
N ALA A 20 -2.93 9.82 -24.74
CA ALA A 20 -3.80 9.40 -25.85
C ALA A 20 -3.60 7.93 -26.31
N ALA A 21 -2.65 7.18 -25.76
CA ALA A 21 -2.39 5.80 -26.16
C ALA A 21 -2.03 4.82 -25.02
N ALA A 22 -2.20 5.20 -23.77
CA ALA A 22 -2.05 4.26 -22.67
C ALA A 22 -3.25 3.32 -22.67
N LYS A 23 -3.13 2.15 -23.30
CA LYS A 23 -3.98 1.01 -22.95
C LYS A 23 -3.88 0.87 -21.44
N GLY A 24 -5.03 0.99 -20.73
CA GLY A 24 -5.06 0.87 -19.28
C GLY A 24 -4.27 -0.36 -18.83
N LEU A 25 -3.53 -0.22 -17.73
CA LEU A 25 -2.78 -1.35 -17.16
C LEU A 25 -3.76 -2.52 -16.93
N PRO A 26 -3.45 -3.75 -17.35
CA PRO A 26 -4.29 -4.90 -17.08
C PRO A 26 -4.49 -5.05 -15.55
N ALA A 27 -5.68 -5.45 -15.12
CA ALA A 27 -6.03 -5.60 -13.69
C ALA A 27 -5.14 -6.61 -12.95
N ALA A 28 -4.62 -7.61 -13.67
CA ALA A 28 -3.66 -8.59 -13.15
C ALA A 28 -2.25 -8.32 -13.69
N ALA A 29 -1.24 -8.56 -12.86
CA ALA A 29 0.15 -8.46 -13.27
C ALA A 29 0.54 -9.63 -14.21
N PRO A 30 1.48 -9.41 -15.15
CA PRO A 30 1.96 -10.47 -16.02
C PRO A 30 2.63 -11.59 -15.21
N VAL A 31 2.33 -12.84 -15.58
CA VAL A 31 2.94 -14.02 -14.98
C VAL A 31 4.33 -14.21 -15.59
N LEU A 32 5.32 -14.44 -14.71
CA LEU A 32 6.73 -14.60 -15.08
C LEU A 32 7.14 -16.06 -15.24
N THR A 33 6.37 -16.99 -14.65
CA THR A 33 6.63 -18.43 -14.70
C THR A 33 5.85 -19.08 -15.83
N PRO A 34 6.32 -20.24 -16.37
CA PRO A 34 5.58 -21.01 -17.37
C PRO A 34 4.18 -21.39 -16.87
N GLU A 35 3.21 -21.45 -17.78
CA GLU A 35 1.80 -21.76 -17.46
C GLU A 35 1.60 -23.10 -16.74
N ASN A 36 2.51 -24.05 -16.94
CA ASN A 36 2.48 -25.37 -16.28
C ASN A 36 3.11 -25.40 -14.90
N SER A 37 3.55 -24.25 -14.35
CA SER A 37 4.14 -24.18 -13.02
C SER A 37 3.08 -24.26 -11.93
N PHE A 38 3.30 -25.08 -10.90
CA PHE A 38 2.42 -25.17 -9.73
C PHE A 38 2.28 -23.84 -9.00
N PHE A 39 3.34 -23.03 -8.96
CA PHE A 39 3.33 -21.67 -8.45
C PHE A 39 3.52 -20.68 -9.59
N GLN A 40 2.51 -19.86 -9.82
CA GLN A 40 2.58 -18.77 -10.77
C GLN A 40 3.10 -17.52 -10.06
N ILE A 41 4.34 -17.14 -10.36
CA ILE A 41 4.95 -15.90 -9.85
C ILE A 41 4.66 -14.79 -10.86
N ASN A 42 4.05 -13.73 -10.41
CA ASN A 42 3.80 -12.53 -11.22
C ASN A 42 4.77 -11.40 -10.85
N SER A 43 4.85 -10.40 -11.72
CA SER A 43 5.80 -9.29 -11.55
C SER A 43 5.52 -8.44 -10.30
N SER A 44 4.27 -8.33 -9.86
CA SER A 44 3.93 -7.61 -8.63
C SER A 44 4.40 -8.36 -7.38
N MET A 45 4.38 -9.70 -7.36
CA MET A 45 4.90 -10.50 -6.24
C MET A 45 6.40 -10.27 -6.03
N VAL A 46 7.19 -10.13 -7.10
CA VAL A 46 8.63 -9.83 -6.99
C VAL A 46 8.85 -8.51 -6.26
N VAL A 47 8.11 -7.48 -6.64
CA VAL A 47 8.19 -6.16 -5.97
C VAL A 47 7.75 -6.24 -4.51
N ILE A 48 6.69 -6.98 -4.21
CA ILE A 48 6.21 -7.21 -2.84
C ILE A 48 7.31 -7.83 -1.98
N TRP A 49 7.98 -8.86 -2.48
CA TRP A 49 9.06 -9.52 -1.75
C TRP A 49 10.26 -8.61 -1.53
N ILE A 50 10.65 -7.83 -2.55
CA ILE A 50 11.75 -6.85 -2.42
C ILE A 50 11.43 -5.83 -1.32
N VAL A 51 10.23 -5.25 -1.34
CA VAL A 51 9.80 -4.26 -0.33
C VAL A 51 9.70 -4.90 1.05
N ALA A 52 9.09 -6.08 1.18
CA ALA A 52 8.94 -6.77 2.45
C ALA A 52 10.30 -7.13 3.07
N ILE A 53 11.21 -7.69 2.28
CA ILE A 53 12.57 -8.02 2.74
C ILE A 53 13.32 -6.74 3.13
N GLY A 54 13.21 -5.68 2.33
CA GLY A 54 13.83 -4.39 2.65
C GLY A 54 13.34 -3.83 3.99
N LEU A 55 12.04 -3.84 4.23
CA LEU A 55 11.45 -3.39 5.50
C LEU A 55 11.88 -4.26 6.68
N ILE A 56 11.93 -5.58 6.51
CA ILE A 56 12.42 -6.51 7.54
C ILE A 56 13.88 -6.21 7.88
N ILE A 57 14.73 -6.00 6.87
CA ILE A 57 16.15 -5.66 7.08
C ILE A 57 16.28 -4.34 7.85
N VAL A 58 15.54 -3.30 7.45
CA VAL A 58 15.54 -2.00 8.15
C VAL A 58 15.11 -2.16 9.60
N ALA A 59 14.01 -2.88 9.86
CA ALA A 59 13.55 -3.14 11.21
C ALA A 59 14.58 -3.91 12.05
N GLN A 60 15.21 -4.95 11.49
CA GLN A 60 16.25 -5.72 12.18
C GLN A 60 17.50 -4.89 12.48
N LEU A 61 17.93 -4.04 11.53
CA LEU A 61 19.07 -3.16 11.75
C LEU A 61 18.79 -2.09 12.81
N ALA A 62 17.59 -1.54 12.83
CA ALA A 62 17.17 -0.55 13.81
C ALA A 62 17.09 -1.13 15.24
N THR A 63 16.70 -2.42 15.36
CA THR A 63 16.48 -3.08 16.66
C THR A 63 17.65 -3.97 17.11
N ARG A 64 18.74 -4.06 16.33
CA ARG A 64 19.87 -4.95 16.63
C ARG A 64 20.59 -4.58 17.91
N ASN A 65 20.79 -3.29 18.16
CA ASN A 65 21.51 -2.77 19.32
C ASN A 65 20.72 -1.61 19.92
N VAL A 66 19.65 -1.94 20.65
CA VAL A 66 18.75 -0.93 21.24
C VAL A 66 19.47 -0.20 22.39
N ALA A 67 19.62 1.11 22.26
CA ALA A 67 20.16 2.00 23.28
C ALA A 67 19.05 2.84 23.94
N LEU A 68 19.23 3.18 25.22
CA LEU A 68 18.30 4.05 25.95
C LEU A 68 18.21 5.46 25.34
N VAL A 69 19.31 5.93 24.75
CA VAL A 69 19.34 7.17 23.97
C VAL A 69 19.49 6.76 22.51
N PRO A 70 18.40 6.74 21.73
CA PRO A 70 18.44 6.26 20.36
C PRO A 70 19.23 7.20 19.46
N SER A 71 19.97 6.63 18.51
CA SER A 71 20.71 7.38 17.50
C SER A 71 20.57 6.76 16.11
N GLY A 72 20.81 7.57 15.07
CA GLY A 72 20.81 7.09 13.69
C GLY A 72 19.50 6.42 13.28
N LEU A 73 19.60 5.19 12.77
CA LEU A 73 18.45 4.43 12.24
C LEU A 73 17.43 4.07 13.33
N GLN A 74 17.89 3.73 14.54
CA GLN A 74 17.00 3.45 15.68
C GLN A 74 16.13 4.68 15.97
N ASN A 75 16.72 5.85 16.11
CA ASN A 75 15.98 7.10 16.38
C ASN A 75 14.94 7.41 15.28
N PHE A 76 15.31 7.20 14.03
CA PHE A 76 14.37 7.40 12.90
C PHE A 76 13.18 6.44 12.99
N VAL A 77 13.43 5.15 13.23
CA VAL A 77 12.36 4.14 13.29
C VAL A 77 11.49 4.35 14.52
N GLU A 78 12.05 4.67 15.68
CA GLU A 78 11.29 5.01 16.90
C GLU A 78 10.40 6.23 16.67
N TRP A 79 10.95 7.32 16.13
CA TRP A 79 10.18 8.52 15.79
C TRP A 79 9.00 8.21 14.85
N LEU A 80 9.25 7.39 13.80
CA LEU A 80 8.21 6.99 12.86
C LEU A 80 7.11 6.17 13.55
N VAL A 81 7.49 5.17 14.35
CA VAL A 81 6.56 4.27 15.04
C VAL A 81 5.76 5.02 16.10
N GLU A 82 6.39 5.90 16.88
CA GLU A 82 5.71 6.74 17.88
C GLU A 82 4.72 7.70 17.22
N GLY A 83 5.13 8.38 16.15
CA GLY A 83 4.26 9.26 15.39
C GLY A 83 3.04 8.53 14.81
N MET A 84 3.25 7.33 14.30
CA MET A 84 2.15 6.48 13.81
C MET A 84 1.27 5.97 14.95
N TYR A 85 1.84 5.67 16.10
CA TYR A 85 1.05 5.25 17.26
C TYR A 85 0.07 6.37 17.67
N GLY A 86 0.56 7.60 17.83
CA GLY A 86 -0.30 8.75 18.14
C GLY A 86 -1.37 8.97 17.07
N PHE A 87 -0.99 8.95 15.80
CA PHE A 87 -1.93 9.11 14.68
C PHE A 87 -3.05 8.06 14.70
N PHE A 88 -2.73 6.79 14.88
CA PHE A 88 -3.74 5.74 14.94
C PHE A 88 -4.52 5.74 16.25
N GLU A 89 -3.90 6.16 17.38
CA GLU A 89 -4.63 6.31 18.65
C GLU A 89 -5.76 7.32 18.54
N ASP A 90 -5.54 8.43 17.84
CA ASP A 90 -6.58 9.44 17.60
C ASP A 90 -7.74 8.92 16.75
N ILE A 91 -7.50 7.92 15.88
CA ILE A 91 -8.53 7.35 15.01
C ILE A 91 -9.30 6.21 15.70
N VAL A 92 -8.58 5.25 16.29
CA VAL A 92 -9.22 4.03 16.83
C VAL A 92 -9.47 4.08 18.32
N GLY A 93 -8.94 5.08 19.00
CA GLY A 93 -9.08 5.30 20.45
C GLY A 93 -8.10 4.49 21.29
N LYS A 94 -7.87 4.98 22.52
CA LYS A 94 -6.86 4.45 23.48
C LYS A 94 -7.03 2.98 23.84
N HIS A 95 -8.25 2.49 23.83
CA HIS A 95 -8.55 1.09 24.15
C HIS A 95 -8.15 0.15 23.01
N MET A 96 -8.52 0.51 21.79
CA MET A 96 -8.32 -0.35 20.64
C MET A 96 -6.89 -0.31 20.08
N ILE A 97 -6.18 0.82 20.22
CA ILE A 97 -4.83 0.99 19.66
C ILE A 97 -3.88 -0.11 20.10
N LYS A 98 -3.90 -0.51 21.37
CA LYS A 98 -3.02 -1.55 21.91
C LYS A 98 -3.19 -2.91 21.24
N LYS A 99 -4.40 -3.21 20.73
CA LYS A 99 -4.72 -4.48 20.06
C LYS A 99 -4.46 -4.42 18.55
N THR A 100 -4.61 -3.25 17.95
CA THR A 100 -4.68 -3.08 16.50
C THR A 100 -3.46 -2.40 15.88
N PHE A 101 -2.65 -1.71 16.69
CA PHE A 101 -1.51 -0.92 16.22
C PHE A 101 -0.54 -1.70 15.34
N TRP A 102 -0.15 -2.90 15.78
CA TRP A 102 0.79 -3.74 15.02
C TRP A 102 0.34 -3.96 13.58
N PHE A 103 -0.95 -4.15 13.35
CA PHE A 103 -1.52 -4.37 12.03
C PHE A 103 -1.57 -3.08 11.22
N PHE A 104 -2.15 -2.00 11.79
CA PHE A 104 -2.28 -0.72 11.08
C PHE A 104 -0.92 -0.14 10.72
N CYS A 105 0.02 -0.17 11.64
CA CYS A 105 1.38 0.31 11.40
C CYS A 105 2.07 -0.49 10.29
N THR A 106 2.02 -1.82 10.38
CA THR A 106 2.66 -2.69 9.38
C THR A 106 2.06 -2.51 8.00
N ILE A 107 0.72 -2.54 7.87
CA ILE A 107 0.07 -2.44 6.56
C ILE A 107 0.27 -1.05 5.96
N PHE A 108 0.23 0.00 6.76
CA PHE A 108 0.45 1.38 6.30
C PHE A 108 1.86 1.56 5.75
N ILE A 109 2.88 1.17 6.54
CA ILE A 109 4.29 1.26 6.12
C ILE A 109 4.51 0.42 4.85
N PHE A 110 3.98 -0.79 4.81
CA PHE A 110 4.11 -1.66 3.65
C PHE A 110 3.48 -1.05 2.39
N ILE A 111 2.26 -0.52 2.48
CA ILE A 111 1.59 0.15 1.37
C ILE A 111 2.37 1.39 0.92
N LEU A 112 2.84 2.20 1.87
CA LEU A 112 3.59 3.42 1.59
C LEU A 112 4.87 3.12 0.80
N PHE A 113 5.70 2.19 1.30
CA PHE A 113 6.95 1.83 0.63
C PHE A 113 6.72 1.09 -0.69
N SER A 114 5.69 0.27 -0.79
CA SER A 114 5.33 -0.39 -2.06
C SER A 114 4.91 0.63 -3.12
N ASN A 115 4.18 1.68 -2.74
CA ASN A 115 3.82 2.76 -3.64
C ASN A 115 5.05 3.58 -4.05
N TRP A 116 5.91 3.95 -3.09
CA TRP A 116 7.16 4.67 -3.39
C TRP A 116 8.07 3.86 -4.32
N PHE A 117 8.20 2.57 -4.06
CA PHE A 117 8.95 1.69 -4.94
C PHE A 117 8.39 1.70 -6.37
N GLY A 118 7.07 1.70 -6.53
CA GLY A 118 6.40 1.80 -7.83
C GLY A 118 6.64 3.12 -8.58
N LEU A 119 7.05 4.19 -7.87
CA LEU A 119 7.39 5.49 -8.47
C LEU A 119 8.83 5.57 -9.00
N VAL A 120 9.67 4.58 -8.71
CA VAL A 120 11.06 4.57 -9.21
C VAL A 120 11.04 4.52 -10.74
N PRO A 121 11.64 5.53 -11.43
CA PRO A 121 11.63 5.57 -12.88
C PRO A 121 12.39 4.37 -13.45
N GLY A 122 11.85 3.79 -14.52
CA GLY A 122 12.49 2.65 -15.19
C GLY A 122 12.05 1.27 -14.72
N LEU A 123 11.24 1.13 -13.66
CA LEU A 123 10.76 -0.20 -13.23
C LEU A 123 9.99 -0.94 -14.34
N GLY A 124 9.17 -0.24 -15.11
CA GLY A 124 8.41 -0.81 -16.22
C GLY A 124 9.25 -1.10 -17.48
N THR A 125 10.51 -0.66 -17.53
CA THR A 125 11.40 -0.86 -18.70
C THR A 125 12.32 -2.06 -18.55
N ILE A 126 12.34 -2.70 -17.37
CA ILE A 126 13.12 -3.91 -17.09
C ILE A 126 12.21 -5.11 -17.27
N GLY A 127 12.43 -5.93 -18.28
CA GLY A 127 11.56 -7.08 -18.54
C GLY A 127 11.88 -7.78 -19.85
N TRP A 128 11.03 -8.73 -20.18
CA TRP A 128 11.07 -9.41 -21.46
C TRP A 128 10.25 -8.64 -22.49
N GLY A 129 10.78 -8.59 -23.71
CA GLY A 129 10.15 -7.90 -24.82
C GLY A 129 10.69 -8.38 -26.15
N HIS A 130 10.34 -7.68 -27.19
CA HIS A 130 10.82 -7.91 -28.54
C HIS A 130 11.15 -6.58 -29.21
N GLU A 131 12.00 -6.64 -30.22
CA GLU A 131 12.37 -5.48 -31.02
C GLU A 131 11.30 -5.21 -32.07
N VAL A 132 10.79 -3.97 -32.10
CA VAL A 132 9.84 -3.48 -33.09
C VAL A 132 10.38 -2.17 -33.63
N ASP A 133 10.57 -2.07 -34.93
CA ASP A 133 11.05 -0.87 -35.63
C ASP A 133 12.37 -0.30 -35.05
N GLY A 134 13.31 -1.17 -34.64
CA GLY A 134 14.59 -0.77 -34.07
C GLY A 134 14.54 -0.30 -32.62
N HIS A 135 13.39 -0.44 -31.95
CA HIS A 135 13.23 -0.14 -30.52
C HIS A 135 12.82 -1.39 -29.74
N PHE A 136 13.48 -1.61 -28.59
CA PHE A 136 13.10 -2.72 -27.69
C PHE A 136 11.85 -2.33 -26.90
N LEU A 137 10.75 -3.05 -27.14
CA LEU A 137 9.48 -2.87 -26.42
C LEU A 137 9.33 -3.96 -25.36
N VAL A 138 9.27 -3.55 -24.10
CA VAL A 138 9.00 -4.46 -22.99
C VAL A 138 7.51 -4.83 -22.97
N THR A 139 7.21 -6.09 -23.19
CA THR A 139 5.84 -6.64 -23.16
C THR A 139 5.49 -7.26 -21.81
N SER A 140 6.49 -7.77 -21.09
CA SER A 140 6.35 -8.38 -19.77
C SER A 140 7.37 -7.75 -18.81
N PRO A 141 7.04 -6.65 -18.12
CA PRO A 141 7.94 -6.07 -17.12
C PRO A 141 8.10 -7.02 -15.93
N ILE A 142 9.34 -7.19 -15.46
CA ILE A 142 9.67 -7.98 -14.27
C ILE A 142 9.23 -7.26 -13.00
N LEU A 143 9.35 -5.94 -13.00
CA LEU A 143 9.04 -5.08 -11.86
C LEU A 143 7.80 -4.25 -12.20
N ARG A 144 6.72 -4.52 -11.51
CA ARG A 144 5.47 -3.76 -11.62
C ARG A 144 5.05 -3.33 -10.22
N GLY A 145 4.57 -2.10 -10.08
CA GLY A 145 4.07 -1.58 -8.80
C GLY A 145 3.05 -2.54 -8.18
N ALA A 146 3.27 -2.91 -6.93
CA ALA A 146 2.49 -3.94 -6.24
C ALA A 146 0.99 -3.63 -6.20
N HIS A 147 0.63 -2.37 -6.00
CA HIS A 147 -0.77 -1.92 -5.91
C HIS A 147 -1.46 -1.74 -7.26
N ALA A 148 -0.75 -1.89 -8.37
CA ALA A 148 -1.35 -1.98 -9.70
C ALA A 148 -1.94 -3.38 -10.00
N ASP A 149 -1.82 -4.32 -9.05
CA ASP A 149 -2.38 -5.67 -9.14
C ASP A 149 -3.60 -5.79 -8.22
N LEU A 150 -4.76 -6.08 -8.83
CA LEU A 150 -6.03 -6.24 -8.13
C LEU A 150 -5.98 -7.38 -7.11
N ASN A 151 -5.27 -8.48 -7.42
CA ASN A 151 -5.18 -9.62 -6.52
C ASN A 151 -4.52 -9.25 -5.20
N MET A 152 -3.43 -8.46 -5.26
CA MET A 152 -2.74 -7.98 -4.06
C MET A 152 -3.61 -7.03 -3.23
N THR A 153 -4.25 -6.07 -3.90
CA THR A 153 -5.14 -5.11 -3.24
C THR A 153 -6.35 -5.82 -2.61
N ALA A 154 -6.94 -6.80 -3.32
CA ALA A 154 -8.04 -7.61 -2.81
C ALA A 154 -7.61 -8.47 -1.60
N ALA A 155 -6.42 -9.08 -1.64
CA ALA A 155 -5.89 -9.86 -0.52
C ALA A 155 -5.71 -9.00 0.75
N MET A 156 -5.16 -7.80 0.61
CA MET A 156 -5.03 -6.86 1.73
C MET A 156 -6.39 -6.40 2.27
N ALA A 157 -7.34 -6.11 1.38
CA ALA A 157 -8.69 -5.72 1.77
C ALA A 157 -9.42 -6.84 2.52
N LEU A 158 -9.30 -8.09 2.08
CA LEU A 158 -9.87 -9.26 2.74
C LEU A 158 -9.23 -9.49 4.12
N LEU A 159 -7.91 -9.37 4.23
CA LEU A 159 -7.21 -9.48 5.51
C LEU A 159 -7.67 -8.39 6.48
N PHE A 160 -7.76 -7.14 6.02
CA PHE A 160 -8.29 -6.04 6.81
C PHE A 160 -9.73 -6.32 7.27
N PHE A 161 -10.61 -6.74 6.34
CA PHE A 161 -12.01 -7.02 6.65
C PHE A 161 -12.14 -8.14 7.70
N PHE A 162 -11.34 -9.21 7.57
CA PHE A 162 -11.34 -10.31 8.53
C PHE A 162 -10.92 -9.86 9.94
N LEU A 163 -9.82 -9.10 10.05
CA LEU A 163 -9.32 -8.61 11.34
C LEU A 163 -10.28 -7.57 11.95
N TRP A 164 -10.78 -6.65 11.12
CA TRP A 164 -11.77 -5.67 11.55
C TRP A 164 -13.02 -6.34 12.09
N THR A 165 -13.56 -7.35 11.39
CA THR A 165 -14.71 -8.13 11.84
C THR A 165 -14.41 -8.82 13.17
N LYS A 166 -13.25 -9.47 13.30
CA LYS A 166 -12.82 -10.13 14.53
C LYS A 166 -12.77 -9.17 15.72
N TRP A 167 -12.17 -8.00 15.53
CA TRP A 167 -12.08 -6.99 16.59
C TRP A 167 -13.45 -6.40 16.94
N SER A 168 -14.26 -6.06 15.92
CA SER A 168 -15.60 -5.53 16.14
C SER A 168 -16.51 -6.52 16.87
N LEU A 169 -16.49 -7.80 16.48
CA LEU A 169 -17.25 -8.84 17.20
C LEU A 169 -16.79 -8.99 18.64
N GLY A 170 -15.50 -8.86 18.89
CA GLY A 170 -14.95 -8.94 20.25
C GLY A 170 -15.31 -7.77 21.15
N GLU A 171 -15.54 -6.59 20.61
CA GLU A 171 -15.84 -5.37 21.40
C GLU A 171 -17.35 -5.11 21.56
N ILE A 172 -18.11 -5.20 20.48
CA ILE A 172 -19.54 -4.83 20.49
C ILE A 172 -20.50 -5.99 20.27
N GLY A 173 -19.95 -7.19 20.02
CA GLY A 173 -20.73 -8.39 19.74
C GLY A 173 -21.46 -8.35 18.38
N ALA A 174 -22.07 -9.47 17.99
CA ALA A 174 -22.73 -9.60 16.69
C ALA A 174 -23.94 -8.65 16.54
N GLY A 175 -24.73 -8.47 17.59
CA GLY A 175 -25.89 -7.56 17.58
C GLY A 175 -25.48 -6.09 17.45
N GLY A 176 -24.45 -5.67 18.18
CA GLY A 176 -23.90 -4.31 18.07
C GLY A 176 -23.33 -4.05 16.69
N MET A 177 -22.55 -4.99 16.14
CA MET A 177 -21.98 -4.87 14.81
C MET A 177 -23.06 -4.77 13.73
N ALA A 178 -24.09 -5.61 13.78
CA ALA A 178 -25.22 -5.54 12.85
C ALA A 178 -25.96 -4.19 12.95
N GLY A 179 -26.17 -3.70 14.19
CA GLY A 179 -26.73 -2.38 14.42
C GLY A 179 -25.90 -1.26 13.79
N HIS A 180 -24.58 -1.30 13.89
CA HIS A 180 -23.69 -0.30 13.25
C HIS A 180 -23.69 -0.36 11.72
N ILE A 181 -23.73 -1.55 11.14
CA ILE A 181 -23.68 -1.73 9.68
C ILE A 181 -25.03 -1.37 9.06
N PHE A 182 -26.14 -1.82 9.67
CA PHE A 182 -27.49 -1.70 9.09
C PHE A 182 -28.33 -0.58 9.72
N ALA A 183 -27.85 0.11 10.76
CA ALA A 183 -28.56 1.25 11.31
C ALA A 183 -28.61 2.36 10.28
N VAL A 184 -29.77 2.51 9.67
CA VAL A 184 -30.11 3.74 8.93
C VAL A 184 -30.06 4.86 9.97
N LYS A 185 -29.16 5.81 9.80
CA LYS A 185 -29.00 6.98 10.67
C LYS A 185 -30.28 7.81 10.66
N GLY A 186 -31.25 7.44 11.51
CA GLY A 186 -32.32 8.34 11.88
C GLY A 186 -31.70 9.47 12.70
N HIS A 187 -31.99 10.71 12.36
CA HIS A 187 -31.61 11.90 13.11
C HIS A 187 -32.08 11.74 14.57
N GLY A 188 -31.16 11.45 15.50
CA GLY A 188 -31.54 11.41 16.90
C GLY A 188 -30.72 10.53 17.85
N GLY A 189 -29.54 10.11 17.52
CA GLY A 189 -28.68 9.35 18.46
C GLY A 189 -27.27 9.91 18.52
N GLY A 190 -26.98 10.65 19.58
CA GLY A 190 -25.64 11.15 19.85
C GLY A 190 -24.62 10.03 19.96
N PHE A 191 -23.45 10.25 19.45
CA PHE A 191 -22.26 9.48 19.81
C PHE A 191 -22.00 9.60 21.30
N LEU A 192 -22.02 8.50 22.02
CA LEU A 192 -21.33 8.32 23.30
C LEU A 192 -20.10 7.46 23.07
#